data_fb08474ce645c21fb1ff9af6a3f2d730
#
_entry.id   fb08474ce645c21fb1ff9af6a3f2d730
#
_cell.length_a   1.000
_cell.length_b   1.000
_cell.length_c   1.000
_cell.angle_alpha   90.00
_cell.angle_beta   90.00
_cell.angle_gamma   90.00
#
_symmetry.space_group_name_H-M   'P 1'
#
loop_
_entity.id
_entity.type
_entity.pdbx_description
1 polymer ?
#
loop_
_entity_poly.entity_id
_entity_poly.type
_entity_poly.pdbx_seq_one_letter_code
_entity_poly.pdbx_strand_id
1 'polypeptide(L)'
;MQISGSSAIVVGGAGGLGEATVRRLHAAGAKVVVADLADDKGKALEDELGVRYVRTDATSEDDVQEAIAAAEAEGPLRISVDTHGGPASGGRLVGKDGTPLDLAGFRTTIEVYLTAVFNVLRLSAAAIARQEPLENGRGVVVNTASIAAFEGQIGQLPYSAAKGGVVGMTLVAARDLSPLGVRVVTIAPGTFLTPAYGKAGDQLEAYWGPQVPFPKRMGRSPEYAALVQSVCENDYLNGEVIRLDGALRFPPK
;
A
#
# COMPACT_ATOMS: atom_id res chain seq x y z
N MET A 1 14.96 -1.51 -11.97
CA MET A 1 15.01 -0.29 -12.83
C MET A 1 15.57 0.88 -12.05
N GLN A 2 16.06 1.93 -12.72
CA GLN A 2 16.47 3.17 -12.04
C GLN A 2 15.23 3.96 -11.62
N ILE A 3 15.22 4.48 -10.40
CA ILE A 3 14.14 5.34 -9.88
C ILE A 3 14.31 6.78 -10.40
N SER A 4 15.54 7.27 -10.43
CA SER A 4 15.84 8.63 -10.88
C SER A 4 15.34 8.88 -12.31
N GLY A 5 14.66 10.02 -12.51
CA GLY A 5 14.07 10.42 -13.79
C GLY A 5 12.72 9.76 -14.11
N SER A 6 12.21 8.86 -13.24
CA SER A 6 10.88 8.29 -13.37
C SER A 6 9.86 9.13 -12.60
N SER A 7 8.59 9.06 -13.02
CA SER A 7 7.47 9.50 -12.20
C SER A 7 6.95 8.34 -11.36
N ALA A 8 6.46 8.67 -10.15
CA ALA A 8 5.85 7.74 -9.21
C ALA A 8 4.54 8.30 -8.65
N ILE A 9 3.54 7.45 -8.47
CA ILE A 9 2.34 7.77 -7.72
C ILE A 9 2.32 6.96 -6.42
N VAL A 10 2.03 7.62 -5.29
CA VAL A 10 1.85 6.97 -3.99
C VAL A 10 0.44 7.27 -3.50
N VAL A 11 -0.42 6.26 -3.56
CA VAL A 11 -1.81 6.33 -3.06
C VAL A 11 -1.82 6.04 -1.57
N GLY A 12 -2.48 6.89 -0.78
CA GLY A 12 -2.31 6.94 0.67
C GLY A 12 -0.98 7.61 1.07
N GLY A 13 -0.45 8.47 0.19
CA GLY A 13 0.88 9.05 0.27
C GLY A 13 1.10 10.07 1.38
N ALA A 14 0.04 10.61 2.00
CA ALA A 14 0.12 11.50 3.15
C ALA A 14 0.01 10.76 4.51
N GLY A 15 -0.14 9.43 4.49
CA GLY A 15 -0.15 8.56 5.67
C GLY A 15 1.23 8.00 6.01
N GLY A 16 1.39 7.42 7.20
CA GLY A 16 2.69 7.01 7.74
C GLY A 16 3.58 6.16 6.82
N LEU A 17 3.08 5.05 6.26
CA LEU A 17 3.83 4.22 5.31
C LEU A 17 4.01 4.95 3.97
N GLY A 18 2.94 5.62 3.51
CA GLY A 18 2.93 6.38 2.26
C GLY A 18 3.87 7.56 2.31
N GLU A 19 3.82 8.38 3.36
CA GLU A 19 4.72 9.52 3.52
C GLU A 19 6.20 9.11 3.51
N ALA A 20 6.55 8.06 4.25
CA ALA A 20 7.91 7.53 4.24
C ALA A 20 8.33 7.05 2.83
N THR A 21 7.39 6.49 2.07
CA THR A 21 7.60 6.06 0.68
C THR A 21 7.80 7.25 -0.25
N VAL A 22 6.94 8.29 -0.14
CA VAL A 22 7.08 9.55 -0.89
C VAL A 22 8.46 10.14 -0.67
N ARG A 23 8.86 10.34 0.58
CA ARG A 23 10.17 10.90 0.94
C ARG A 23 11.33 10.09 0.37
N ARG A 24 11.23 8.78 0.43
CA ARG A 24 12.29 7.89 -0.04
C ARG A 24 12.42 7.86 -1.56
N LEU A 25 11.30 7.76 -2.29
CA LEU A 25 11.31 7.78 -3.75
C LEU A 25 11.74 9.16 -4.29
N HIS A 26 11.29 10.24 -3.64
CA HIS A 26 11.73 11.59 -3.96
C HIS A 26 13.25 11.75 -3.76
N ALA A 27 13.79 11.31 -2.63
CA ALA A 27 15.24 11.32 -2.35
C ALA A 27 16.04 10.45 -3.33
N ALA A 28 15.43 9.40 -3.91
CA ALA A 28 16.01 8.57 -4.97
C ALA A 28 15.89 9.20 -6.37
N GLY A 29 15.35 10.42 -6.49
CA GLY A 29 15.26 11.20 -7.74
C GLY A 29 13.99 10.94 -8.56
N ALA A 30 12.95 10.32 -8.00
CA ALA A 30 11.65 10.24 -8.65
C ALA A 30 10.90 11.57 -8.56
N LYS A 31 10.08 11.85 -9.57
CA LYS A 31 9.01 12.85 -9.51
C LYS A 31 7.79 12.19 -8.88
N VAL A 32 7.45 12.57 -7.65
CA VAL A 32 6.43 11.86 -6.87
C VAL A 32 5.13 12.66 -6.85
N VAL A 33 4.01 11.98 -7.16
CA VAL A 33 2.65 12.47 -6.89
C VAL A 33 2.12 11.80 -5.63
N VAL A 34 1.72 12.62 -4.68
CA VAL A 34 1.05 12.23 -3.43
C VAL A 34 -0.45 12.21 -3.68
N ALA A 35 -1.05 11.03 -3.72
CA ALA A 35 -2.49 10.84 -3.90
C ALA A 35 -3.12 10.42 -2.57
N ASP A 36 -3.92 11.31 -1.94
CA ASP A 36 -4.49 11.06 -0.61
C ASP A 36 -5.75 11.90 -0.38
N LEU A 37 -6.58 11.50 0.59
CA LEU A 37 -7.74 12.28 1.05
C LEU A 37 -7.36 13.38 2.04
N ALA A 38 -6.18 13.32 2.66
CA ALA A 38 -5.73 14.21 3.73
C ALA A 38 -5.12 15.50 3.16
N ASP A 39 -5.95 16.47 2.79
CA ASP A 39 -5.54 17.73 2.15
C ASP A 39 -4.42 18.46 2.89
N ASP A 40 -4.56 18.67 4.21
CA ASP A 40 -3.57 19.43 4.98
C ASP A 40 -2.19 18.78 4.97
N LYS A 41 -2.15 17.44 5.08
CA LYS A 41 -0.90 16.68 5.08
C LYS A 41 -0.29 16.58 3.68
N GLY A 42 -1.14 16.38 2.68
CA GLY A 42 -0.70 16.33 1.28
C GLY A 42 -0.06 17.64 0.85
N LYS A 43 -0.72 18.78 1.14
CA LYS A 43 -0.18 20.12 0.86
C LYS A 43 1.09 20.42 1.66
N ALA A 44 1.18 19.99 2.91
CA ALA A 44 2.41 20.15 3.70
C ALA A 44 3.59 19.41 3.06
N LEU A 45 3.38 18.21 2.52
CA LEU A 45 4.42 17.48 1.77
C LEU A 45 4.79 18.17 0.46
N GLU A 46 3.80 18.72 -0.26
CA GLU A 46 4.03 19.50 -1.48
C GLU A 46 4.90 20.72 -1.18
N ASP A 47 4.56 21.49 -0.14
CA ASP A 47 5.30 22.68 0.27
C ASP A 47 6.73 22.35 0.75
N GLU A 48 6.91 21.24 1.47
CA GLU A 48 8.19 20.83 2.06
C GLU A 48 9.16 20.25 1.02
N LEU A 49 8.65 19.38 0.14
CA LEU A 49 9.47 18.55 -0.74
C LEU A 49 9.43 19.00 -2.21
N GLY A 50 8.49 19.86 -2.60
CA GLY A 50 8.22 20.19 -4.01
C GLY A 50 7.63 19.01 -4.80
N VAL A 51 7.04 18.03 -4.13
CA VAL A 51 6.25 16.96 -4.76
C VAL A 51 4.87 17.51 -5.10
N ARG A 52 4.13 16.83 -5.98
CA ARG A 52 2.76 17.25 -6.32
C ARG A 52 1.75 16.51 -5.46
N TYR A 53 0.80 17.23 -4.86
CA TYR A 53 -0.34 16.65 -4.17
C TYR A 53 -1.59 16.65 -5.06
N VAL A 54 -2.34 15.56 -5.04
CA VAL A 54 -3.66 15.42 -5.68
C VAL A 54 -4.61 14.76 -4.68
N ARG A 55 -5.72 15.45 -4.37
CA ARG A 55 -6.75 14.86 -3.52
C ARG A 55 -7.38 13.67 -4.24
N THR A 56 -7.33 12.50 -3.63
CA THR A 56 -7.70 11.24 -4.29
C THR A 56 -8.44 10.31 -3.35
N ASP A 57 -9.66 9.93 -3.71
CA ASP A 57 -10.34 8.78 -3.13
C ASP A 57 -10.00 7.52 -3.97
N ALA A 58 -9.31 6.56 -3.38
CA ALA A 58 -8.91 5.34 -4.08
C ALA A 58 -10.09 4.48 -4.56
N THR A 59 -11.30 4.67 -3.98
CA THR A 59 -12.54 4.01 -4.41
C THR A 59 -13.15 4.66 -5.66
N SER A 60 -12.77 5.90 -5.98
CA SER A 60 -13.22 6.65 -7.15
C SER A 60 -12.30 6.38 -8.34
N GLU A 61 -12.86 5.89 -9.44
CA GLU A 61 -12.12 5.70 -10.68
C GLU A 61 -11.60 7.03 -11.23
N ASP A 62 -12.43 8.06 -11.22
CA ASP A 62 -12.10 9.38 -11.76
C ASP A 62 -10.96 10.03 -10.97
N ASP A 63 -10.99 9.99 -9.63
CA ASP A 63 -9.95 10.54 -8.79
C ASP A 63 -8.59 9.84 -9.04
N VAL A 64 -8.59 8.51 -9.15
CA VAL A 64 -7.37 7.74 -9.43
C VAL A 64 -6.84 8.07 -10.82
N GLN A 65 -7.70 8.24 -11.82
CA GLN A 65 -7.29 8.66 -13.17
C GLN A 65 -6.68 10.08 -13.17
N GLU A 66 -7.26 11.01 -12.41
CA GLU A 66 -6.72 12.37 -12.26
C GLU A 66 -5.31 12.34 -11.64
N ALA A 67 -5.13 11.58 -10.56
CA ALA A 67 -3.83 11.44 -9.92
C ALA A 67 -2.78 10.77 -10.84
N ILE A 68 -3.18 9.78 -11.64
CA ILE A 68 -2.32 9.16 -12.65
C ILE A 68 -1.96 10.16 -13.75
N ALA A 69 -2.91 10.93 -14.26
CA ALA A 69 -2.65 11.96 -15.26
C ALA A 69 -1.67 13.02 -14.73
N ALA A 70 -1.81 13.42 -13.46
CA ALA A 70 -0.86 14.30 -12.80
C ALA A 70 0.55 13.68 -12.74
N ALA A 71 0.66 12.38 -12.46
CA ALA A 71 1.95 11.70 -12.44
C ALA A 71 2.57 11.56 -13.84
N GLU A 72 1.77 11.30 -14.88
CA GLU A 72 2.23 11.26 -16.28
C GLU A 72 2.70 12.65 -16.76
N ALA A 73 2.12 13.73 -16.24
CA ALA A 73 2.57 15.10 -16.55
C ALA A 73 3.95 15.45 -15.95
N GLU A 74 4.34 14.81 -14.84
CA GLU A 74 5.66 14.99 -14.21
C GLU A 74 6.78 14.20 -14.94
N GLY A 75 6.40 13.17 -15.70
CA GLY A 75 7.34 12.33 -16.44
C GLY A 75 6.80 10.92 -16.71
N PRO A 76 7.63 10.00 -17.22
CA PRO A 76 7.20 8.65 -17.50
C PRO A 76 6.80 7.94 -16.21
N LEU A 77 5.51 7.64 -16.04
CA LEU A 77 5.01 6.91 -14.87
C LEU A 77 5.51 5.47 -14.90
N ARG A 78 6.34 5.10 -13.93
CA ARG A 78 6.95 3.77 -13.84
C ARG A 78 6.74 3.08 -12.50
N ILE A 79 6.32 3.83 -11.48
CA ILE A 79 6.16 3.33 -10.12
C ILE A 79 4.78 3.72 -9.62
N SER A 80 4.01 2.73 -9.20
CA SER A 80 2.78 2.93 -8.44
C SER A 80 2.88 2.20 -7.12
N VAL A 81 2.66 2.90 -6.02
CA VAL A 81 2.66 2.30 -4.68
C VAL A 81 1.33 2.61 -4.01
N ASP A 82 0.64 1.57 -3.59
CA ASP A 82 -0.62 1.70 -2.89
C ASP A 82 -0.46 1.37 -1.41
N THR A 83 -0.62 2.38 -0.58
CA THR A 83 -0.54 2.30 0.89
C THR A 83 -1.81 2.80 1.56
N HIS A 84 -2.86 3.08 0.77
CA HIS A 84 -4.08 3.65 1.33
C HIS A 84 -4.74 2.73 2.36
N GLY A 85 -5.43 3.34 3.29
CA GLY A 85 -6.20 2.69 4.32
C GLY A 85 -7.45 3.49 4.62
N GLY A 86 -8.25 3.00 5.54
CA GLY A 86 -9.49 3.66 5.90
C GLY A 86 -10.18 2.92 7.05
N PRO A 87 -11.47 3.17 7.27
CA PRO A 87 -12.22 2.43 8.25
C PRO A 87 -12.38 0.98 7.84
N ALA A 88 -12.21 0.06 8.79
CA ALA A 88 -12.50 -1.35 8.63
C ALA A 88 -13.56 -1.77 9.65
N SER A 89 -14.53 -2.54 9.20
CA SER A 89 -15.46 -3.21 10.09
C SER A 89 -14.75 -4.34 10.83
N GLY A 90 -15.15 -4.54 12.08
CA GLY A 90 -14.61 -5.61 12.92
C GLY A 90 -15.67 -6.21 13.81
N GLY A 91 -15.37 -7.36 14.39
CA GLY A 91 -16.26 -8.08 15.28
C GLY A 91 -16.25 -9.58 15.05
N ARG A 92 -16.80 -10.33 15.98
CA ARG A 92 -16.96 -11.78 15.82
C ARG A 92 -18.02 -12.08 14.75
N LEU A 93 -17.82 -13.17 14.00
CA LEU A 93 -18.78 -13.62 12.98
C LEU A 93 -20.19 -13.78 13.56
N VAL A 94 -20.26 -14.24 14.81
CA VAL A 94 -21.49 -14.24 15.60
C VAL A 94 -21.18 -13.62 16.96
N GLY A 95 -21.95 -12.62 17.36
CA GLY A 95 -21.89 -11.98 18.67
C GLY A 95 -22.31 -12.91 19.81
N LYS A 96 -22.05 -12.53 21.04
CA LYS A 96 -22.46 -13.32 22.23
C LYS A 96 -23.98 -13.45 22.37
N ASP A 97 -24.72 -12.50 21.81
CA ASP A 97 -26.17 -12.44 21.75
C ASP A 97 -26.78 -13.19 20.56
N GLY A 98 -25.94 -13.86 19.75
CA GLY A 98 -26.35 -14.57 18.54
C GLY A 98 -26.47 -13.69 17.29
N THR A 99 -26.20 -12.37 17.40
CA THR A 99 -26.27 -11.44 16.27
C THR A 99 -25.15 -11.73 15.25
N PRO A 100 -25.45 -11.90 13.94
CA PRO A 100 -24.43 -12.08 12.93
C PRO A 100 -23.65 -10.77 12.68
N LEU A 101 -22.40 -10.91 12.22
CA LEU A 101 -21.57 -9.77 11.79
C LEU A 101 -22.29 -8.98 10.68
N ASP A 102 -22.24 -7.66 10.77
CA ASP A 102 -22.92 -6.78 9.83
C ASP A 102 -22.37 -6.93 8.39
N LEU A 103 -23.28 -7.21 7.45
CA LEU A 103 -22.95 -7.36 6.04
C LEU A 103 -22.55 -6.03 5.37
N ALA A 104 -23.16 -4.91 5.79
CA ALA A 104 -22.84 -3.60 5.23
C ALA A 104 -21.41 -3.19 5.60
N GLY A 105 -21.00 -3.40 6.84
CA GLY A 105 -19.63 -3.17 7.29
C GLY A 105 -18.61 -4.10 6.58
N PHE A 106 -18.99 -5.35 6.34
CA PHE A 106 -18.16 -6.25 5.53
C PHE A 106 -17.95 -5.68 4.12
N ARG A 107 -19.04 -5.30 3.43
CA ARG A 107 -18.96 -4.72 2.08
C ARG A 107 -18.10 -3.47 2.03
N THR A 108 -18.27 -2.54 2.98
CA THR A 108 -17.44 -1.32 3.08
C THR A 108 -15.97 -1.66 3.25
N THR A 109 -15.63 -2.66 4.07
CA THR A 109 -14.24 -3.09 4.25
C THR A 109 -13.66 -3.70 2.97
N ILE A 110 -14.43 -4.52 2.24
CA ILE A 110 -14.01 -5.06 0.94
C ILE A 110 -13.82 -3.91 -0.07
N GLU A 111 -14.72 -2.94 -0.10
CA GLU A 111 -14.62 -1.79 -1.01
C GLU A 111 -13.33 -1.02 -0.80
N VAL A 112 -13.04 -0.63 0.45
CA VAL A 112 -11.85 0.16 0.76
C VAL A 112 -10.55 -0.64 0.61
N TYR A 113 -10.50 -1.91 1.07
CA TYR A 113 -9.23 -2.63 1.21
C TYR A 113 -8.96 -3.68 0.11
N LEU A 114 -9.92 -3.91 -0.79
CA LEU A 114 -9.74 -4.83 -1.91
C LEU A 114 -10.14 -4.17 -3.24
N THR A 115 -11.39 -3.67 -3.37
CA THR A 115 -11.87 -3.08 -4.63
C THR A 115 -11.05 -1.86 -5.01
N ALA A 116 -10.76 -0.97 -4.05
CA ALA A 116 -9.93 0.21 -4.27
C ALA A 116 -8.48 -0.15 -4.64
N VAL A 117 -7.89 -1.16 -3.98
CA VAL A 117 -6.54 -1.66 -4.37
C VAL A 117 -6.55 -2.18 -5.81
N PHE A 118 -7.59 -2.92 -6.20
CA PHE A 118 -7.76 -3.37 -7.59
C PHE A 118 -7.92 -2.19 -8.55
N ASN A 119 -8.68 -1.16 -8.17
CA ASN A 119 -8.85 0.05 -8.98
C ASN A 119 -7.52 0.76 -9.24
N VAL A 120 -6.73 0.99 -8.19
CA VAL A 120 -5.38 1.58 -8.31
C VAL A 120 -4.47 0.70 -9.16
N LEU A 121 -4.44 -0.63 -8.90
CA LEU A 121 -3.61 -1.58 -9.65
C LEU A 121 -3.92 -1.55 -11.14
N ARG A 122 -5.18 -1.70 -11.54
CA ARG A 122 -5.57 -1.79 -12.96
C ARG A 122 -5.29 -0.50 -13.73
N LEU A 123 -5.58 0.66 -13.13
CA LEU A 123 -5.39 1.95 -13.78
C LEU A 123 -3.90 2.33 -13.87
N SER A 124 -3.14 2.12 -12.78
CA SER A 124 -1.69 2.35 -12.79
C SER A 124 -0.97 1.40 -13.75
N ALA A 125 -1.34 0.12 -13.78
CA ALA A 125 -0.74 -0.84 -14.70
C ALA A 125 -1.00 -0.47 -16.16
N ALA A 126 -2.22 -0.01 -16.49
CA ALA A 126 -2.56 0.46 -17.83
C ALA A 126 -1.74 1.71 -18.23
N ALA A 127 -1.52 2.64 -17.31
CA ALA A 127 -0.68 3.83 -17.55
C ALA A 127 0.79 3.46 -17.74
N ILE A 128 1.34 2.60 -16.88
CA ILE A 128 2.72 2.10 -16.98
C ILE A 128 2.94 1.32 -18.29
N ALA A 129 1.96 0.51 -18.70
CA ALA A 129 2.04 -0.29 -19.93
C ALA A 129 2.12 0.55 -21.22
N ARG A 130 1.66 1.81 -21.17
CA ARG A 130 1.78 2.76 -22.30
C ARG A 130 3.17 3.40 -22.43
N GLN A 131 4.00 3.31 -21.40
CA GLN A 131 5.32 3.92 -21.40
C GLN A 131 6.28 3.17 -22.35
N GLU A 132 7.24 3.87 -22.92
CA GLU A 132 8.32 3.24 -23.69
C GLU A 132 9.08 2.21 -22.83
N PRO A 133 9.39 1.01 -23.37
CA PRO A 133 10.08 0.00 -22.61
C PRO A 133 11.51 0.44 -22.24
N LEU A 134 11.92 0.09 -21.04
CA LEU A 134 13.33 0.06 -20.62
C LEU A 134 13.91 -1.33 -20.92
N GLU A 135 15.20 -1.50 -20.67
CA GLU A 135 15.92 -2.79 -20.88
C GLU A 135 15.18 -3.97 -20.24
N ASN A 136 14.66 -3.79 -19.00
CA ASN A 136 14.07 -4.87 -18.20
C ASN A 136 12.55 -4.68 -17.94
N GLY A 137 11.84 -3.91 -18.75
CA GLY A 137 10.39 -3.72 -18.61
C GLY A 137 9.95 -2.27 -18.64
N ARG A 138 8.75 -1.97 -18.14
CA ARG A 138 8.16 -0.64 -18.15
C ARG A 138 7.99 -0.03 -16.75
N GLY A 139 7.84 -0.85 -15.73
CA GLY A 139 7.67 -0.36 -14.37
C GLY A 139 7.12 -1.40 -13.40
N VAL A 140 6.66 -0.94 -12.24
CA VAL A 140 6.20 -1.80 -11.15
C VAL A 140 5.02 -1.18 -10.41
N VAL A 141 4.06 -2.03 -10.03
CA VAL A 141 3.00 -1.72 -9.08
C VAL A 141 3.30 -2.46 -7.77
N VAL A 142 3.32 -1.73 -6.67
CA VAL A 142 3.52 -2.26 -5.32
C VAL A 142 2.23 -2.09 -4.52
N ASN A 143 1.59 -3.19 -4.19
CA ASN A 143 0.38 -3.20 -3.34
C ASN A 143 0.74 -3.44 -1.87
N THR A 144 -0.11 -2.98 -0.96
CA THR A 144 0.01 -3.24 0.48
C THR A 144 -1.08 -4.19 0.96
N ALA A 145 -0.69 -5.41 1.32
CA ALA A 145 -1.54 -6.35 2.03
C ALA A 145 -1.42 -6.14 3.56
N SER A 146 -1.35 -7.22 4.30
CA SER A 146 -1.10 -7.30 5.75
C SER A 146 -0.78 -8.74 6.12
N ILE A 147 -0.08 -8.98 7.22
CA ILE A 147 0.03 -10.33 7.80
C ILE A 147 -1.35 -10.89 8.21
N ALA A 148 -2.35 -10.02 8.43
CA ALA A 148 -3.74 -10.44 8.66
C ALA A 148 -4.35 -11.21 7.48
N ALA A 149 -3.74 -11.15 6.29
CA ALA A 149 -4.11 -11.99 5.15
C ALA A 149 -3.82 -13.49 5.39
N PHE A 150 -2.90 -13.79 6.29
CA PHE A 150 -2.40 -15.14 6.60
C PHE A 150 -2.84 -15.62 7.98
N GLU A 151 -2.68 -14.77 9.01
CA GLU A 151 -3.04 -15.07 10.40
C GLU A 151 -3.91 -13.96 10.98
N GLY A 152 -5.12 -13.76 10.45
CA GLY A 152 -6.07 -12.79 11.00
C GLY A 152 -6.50 -13.15 12.42
N GLN A 153 -6.63 -12.13 13.27
CA GLN A 153 -7.08 -12.28 14.65
C GLN A 153 -8.61 -12.36 14.74
N ILE A 154 -9.11 -12.84 15.86
CA ILE A 154 -10.53 -12.82 16.18
C ILE A 154 -11.07 -11.39 16.03
N GLY A 155 -12.11 -11.23 15.21
CA GLY A 155 -12.72 -9.93 14.92
C GLY A 155 -12.21 -9.25 13.66
N GLN A 156 -11.19 -9.77 12.98
CA GLN A 156 -10.61 -9.18 11.78
C GLN A 156 -11.12 -9.83 10.47
N LEU A 157 -12.21 -10.62 10.51
CA LEU A 157 -12.64 -11.39 9.33
C LEU A 157 -12.80 -10.55 8.05
N PRO A 158 -13.48 -9.38 8.04
CA PRO A 158 -13.61 -8.58 6.83
C PRO A 158 -12.25 -8.06 6.31
N TYR A 159 -11.40 -7.61 7.22
CA TYR A 159 -10.07 -7.09 6.88
C TYR A 159 -9.16 -8.20 6.35
N SER A 160 -9.16 -9.38 7.00
CA SER A 160 -8.39 -10.54 6.55
C SER A 160 -8.87 -11.04 5.19
N ALA A 161 -10.18 -11.04 4.93
CA ALA A 161 -10.74 -11.39 3.62
C ALA A 161 -10.25 -10.42 2.53
N ALA A 162 -10.32 -9.11 2.79
CA ALA A 162 -9.86 -8.09 1.87
C ALA A 162 -8.36 -8.22 1.57
N LYS A 163 -7.53 -8.29 2.61
CA LYS A 163 -6.06 -8.41 2.44
C LYS A 163 -5.63 -9.76 1.88
N GLY A 164 -6.40 -10.84 2.14
CA GLY A 164 -6.26 -12.13 1.46
C GLY A 164 -6.55 -12.04 -0.03
N GLY A 165 -7.56 -11.25 -0.42
CA GLY A 165 -7.85 -10.93 -1.82
C GLY A 165 -6.70 -10.20 -2.51
N VAL A 166 -6.08 -9.22 -1.86
CA VAL A 166 -4.87 -8.53 -2.39
C VAL A 166 -3.72 -9.50 -2.62
N VAL A 167 -3.48 -10.42 -1.69
CA VAL A 167 -2.49 -11.51 -1.85
C VAL A 167 -2.83 -12.37 -3.07
N GLY A 168 -4.10 -12.77 -3.21
CA GLY A 168 -4.58 -13.60 -4.32
C GLY A 168 -4.43 -12.95 -5.70
N MET A 169 -4.61 -11.63 -5.78
CA MET A 169 -4.43 -10.89 -7.04
C MET A 169 -2.98 -10.82 -7.51
N THR A 170 -2.01 -10.86 -6.62
CA THR A 170 -0.61 -10.50 -6.90
C THR A 170 0.01 -11.32 -8.02
N LEU A 171 0.00 -12.64 -7.91
CA LEU A 171 0.63 -13.52 -8.90
C LEU A 171 -0.13 -13.52 -10.24
N VAL A 172 -1.46 -13.44 -10.20
CA VAL A 172 -2.28 -13.41 -11.41
C VAL A 172 -2.01 -12.13 -12.18
N ALA A 173 -2.06 -10.97 -11.51
CA ALA A 173 -1.76 -9.67 -12.13
C ALA A 173 -0.33 -9.62 -12.70
N ALA A 174 0.66 -10.15 -11.98
CA ALA A 174 2.03 -10.21 -12.48
C ALA A 174 2.17 -11.04 -13.76
N ARG A 175 1.42 -12.15 -13.87
CA ARG A 175 1.39 -12.99 -15.08
C ARG A 175 0.67 -12.31 -16.23
N ASP A 176 -0.50 -11.70 -15.98
CA ASP A 176 -1.27 -11.00 -17.00
C ASP A 176 -0.48 -9.81 -17.58
N LEU A 177 0.30 -9.13 -16.76
CA LEU A 177 1.07 -7.95 -17.13
C LEU A 177 2.49 -8.26 -17.63
N SER A 178 2.96 -9.50 -17.52
CA SER A 178 4.30 -9.90 -18.00
C SER A 178 4.55 -9.56 -19.47
N PRO A 179 3.61 -9.81 -20.42
CA PRO A 179 3.81 -9.45 -21.82
C PRO A 179 3.94 -7.93 -22.04
N LEU A 180 3.45 -7.14 -21.10
CA LEU A 180 3.50 -5.68 -21.13
C LEU A 180 4.74 -5.12 -20.39
N GLY A 181 5.55 -5.99 -19.78
CA GLY A 181 6.74 -5.58 -19.03
C GLY A 181 6.42 -4.80 -17.75
N VAL A 182 5.29 -5.05 -17.12
CA VAL A 182 4.90 -4.44 -15.84
C VAL A 182 4.93 -5.48 -14.74
N ARG A 183 5.68 -5.20 -13.69
CA ARG A 183 5.80 -6.08 -12.51
C ARG A 183 4.72 -5.74 -11.46
N VAL A 184 4.31 -6.73 -10.70
CA VAL A 184 3.41 -6.56 -9.55
C VAL A 184 4.02 -7.27 -8.35
N VAL A 185 4.20 -6.54 -7.26
CA VAL A 185 4.70 -7.09 -5.98
C VAL A 185 3.81 -6.59 -4.86
N THR A 186 3.55 -7.42 -3.88
CA THR A 186 2.77 -7.04 -2.70
C THR A 186 3.65 -7.12 -1.46
N ILE A 187 3.61 -6.08 -0.63
CA ILE A 187 4.21 -6.11 0.70
C ILE A 187 3.10 -6.41 1.71
N ALA A 188 3.35 -7.33 2.63
CA ALA A 188 2.48 -7.67 3.73
C ALA A 188 3.12 -7.24 5.07
N PRO A 189 2.85 -6.01 5.54
CA PRO A 189 3.40 -5.51 6.79
C PRO A 189 2.84 -6.27 8.00
N GLY A 190 3.67 -6.40 9.03
CA GLY A 190 3.26 -6.74 10.39
C GLY A 190 2.70 -5.53 11.14
N THR A 191 3.03 -5.43 12.43
CA THR A 191 2.68 -4.27 13.24
C THR A 191 3.70 -3.14 12.99
N PHE A 192 3.22 -2.01 12.48
CA PHE A 192 4.04 -0.82 12.20
C PHE A 192 3.57 0.34 13.04
N LEU A 193 4.50 1.02 13.71
CA LEU A 193 4.20 2.28 14.40
C LEU A 193 4.09 3.41 13.37
N THR A 194 2.88 3.93 13.22
CA THR A 194 2.59 5.04 12.30
C THR A 194 1.99 6.23 13.05
N PRO A 195 2.12 7.45 12.54
CA PRO A 195 1.51 8.64 13.13
C PRO A 195 -0.02 8.55 13.29
N ALA A 196 -0.69 7.67 12.54
CA ALA A 196 -2.13 7.44 12.65
C ALA A 196 -2.58 7.00 14.05
N TYR A 197 -1.70 6.37 14.82
CA TYR A 197 -2.00 5.96 16.19
C TYR A 197 -1.94 7.11 17.21
N GLY A 198 -1.35 8.26 16.87
CA GLY A 198 -1.28 9.42 17.76
C GLY A 198 -0.79 9.02 19.16
N LYS A 199 -1.52 9.47 20.21
CA LYS A 199 -1.18 9.18 21.62
C LYS A 199 -1.26 7.70 22.01
N ALA A 200 -1.92 6.86 21.22
CA ALA A 200 -1.98 5.41 21.47
C ALA A 200 -0.71 4.68 20.99
N GLY A 201 0.16 5.36 20.25
CA GLY A 201 1.36 4.75 19.67
C GLY A 201 2.26 4.07 20.71
N ASP A 202 2.54 4.74 21.83
CA ASP A 202 3.38 4.18 22.90
C ASP A 202 2.76 2.94 23.55
N GLN A 203 1.44 2.93 23.74
CA GLN A 203 0.73 1.78 24.30
C GLN A 203 0.75 0.59 23.33
N LEU A 204 0.59 0.86 22.04
CA LEU A 204 0.66 -0.16 21.00
C LEU A 204 2.08 -0.71 20.85
N GLU A 205 3.09 0.14 20.93
CA GLU A 205 4.50 -0.29 20.94
C GLU A 205 4.78 -1.18 22.15
N ALA A 206 4.33 -0.78 23.34
CA ALA A 206 4.50 -1.56 24.56
C ALA A 206 3.78 -2.93 24.51
N TYR A 207 2.65 -3.00 23.80
CA TYR A 207 1.90 -4.25 23.64
C TYR A 207 2.49 -5.14 22.54
N TRP A 208 2.72 -4.60 21.35
CA TRP A 208 3.14 -5.39 20.20
C TRP A 208 4.65 -5.61 20.11
N GLY A 209 5.45 -4.65 20.56
CA GLY A 209 6.90 -4.74 20.44
C GLY A 209 7.50 -6.01 21.05
N PRO A 210 7.13 -6.40 22.28
CA PRO A 210 7.61 -7.66 22.89
C PRO A 210 7.18 -8.93 22.14
N GLN A 211 6.10 -8.88 21.37
CA GLN A 211 5.57 -10.03 20.62
C GLN A 211 6.32 -10.24 19.28
N VAL A 212 6.98 -9.20 18.77
CA VAL A 212 7.82 -9.35 17.57
C VAL A 212 9.07 -10.18 17.93
N PRO A 213 9.33 -11.29 17.24
CA PRO A 213 10.50 -12.12 17.53
C PRO A 213 11.83 -11.33 17.48
N PHE A 214 12.06 -10.58 16.39
CA PHE A 214 13.22 -9.70 16.25
C PHE A 214 13.04 -8.74 15.04
N PRO A 215 13.40 -7.44 15.25
CA PRO A 215 13.74 -6.76 16.50
C PRO A 215 12.53 -6.64 17.42
N LYS A 216 12.79 -6.56 18.76
CA LYS A 216 11.74 -6.49 19.80
C LYS A 216 11.04 -5.13 19.82
N ARG A 217 10.42 -4.76 18.71
CA ARG A 217 9.67 -3.50 18.50
C ARG A 217 8.73 -3.63 17.30
N MET A 218 7.80 -2.72 17.20
CA MET A 218 7.03 -2.55 15.97
C MET A 218 7.94 -2.08 14.81
N GLY A 219 7.56 -2.38 13.57
CA GLY A 219 8.19 -1.84 12.37
C GLY A 219 8.10 -0.31 12.31
N ARG A 220 9.00 0.31 11.59
CA ARG A 220 9.03 1.77 11.34
C ARG A 220 8.75 2.05 9.87
N SER A 221 8.00 3.11 9.59
CA SER A 221 7.61 3.47 8.20
C SER A 221 8.80 3.56 7.23
N PRO A 222 10.00 4.05 7.61
CA PRO A 222 11.16 4.03 6.73
C PRO A 222 11.63 2.63 6.32
N GLU A 223 11.36 1.59 7.13
CA GLU A 223 11.71 0.20 6.79
C GLU A 223 10.79 -0.34 5.68
N TYR A 224 9.51 0.04 5.71
CA TYR A 224 8.59 -0.24 4.61
C TYR A 224 9.05 0.45 3.32
N ALA A 225 9.34 1.74 3.39
CA ALA A 225 9.82 2.52 2.25
C ALA A 225 11.14 1.99 1.67
N ALA A 226 12.04 1.46 2.52
CA ALA A 226 13.27 0.81 2.08
C ALA A 226 13.00 -0.46 1.26
N LEU A 227 12.01 -1.25 1.65
CA LEU A 227 11.59 -2.42 0.88
C LEU A 227 10.94 -2.03 -0.45
N VAL A 228 10.10 -0.97 -0.47
CA VAL A 228 9.53 -0.43 -1.71
C VAL A 228 10.65 -0.03 -2.68
N GLN A 229 11.66 0.71 -2.24
CA GLN A 229 12.81 1.07 -3.07
C GLN A 229 13.51 -0.19 -3.61
N SER A 230 13.77 -1.16 -2.75
CA SER A 230 14.41 -2.43 -3.17
C SER A 230 13.59 -3.18 -4.21
N VAL A 231 12.26 -3.17 -4.10
CA VAL A 231 11.36 -3.76 -5.12
C VAL A 231 11.45 -3.01 -6.44
N CYS A 232 11.51 -1.67 -6.41
CA CYS A 232 11.67 -0.86 -7.61
C CYS A 232 12.99 -1.16 -8.33
N GLU A 233 14.10 -1.28 -7.60
CA GLU A 233 15.44 -1.45 -8.12
C GLU A 233 15.79 -2.89 -8.53
N ASN A 234 15.08 -3.89 -8.00
CA ASN A 234 15.31 -5.31 -8.31
C ASN A 234 14.30 -5.82 -9.34
N ASP A 235 14.69 -5.86 -10.60
CA ASP A 235 13.84 -6.24 -11.72
C ASP A 235 13.43 -7.72 -11.71
N TYR A 236 14.07 -8.58 -10.93
CA TYR A 236 13.72 -9.99 -10.81
C TYR A 236 12.61 -10.27 -9.77
N LEU A 237 12.27 -9.27 -8.95
CA LEU A 237 11.12 -9.34 -8.03
C LEU A 237 9.82 -9.09 -8.79
N ASN A 238 9.02 -10.15 -9.00
CA ASN A 238 7.73 -10.10 -9.66
C ASN A 238 6.80 -11.21 -9.15
N GLY A 239 5.53 -10.90 -8.94
CA GLY A 239 4.51 -11.87 -8.53
C GLY A 239 4.62 -12.36 -7.08
N GLU A 240 5.48 -11.75 -6.26
CA GLU A 240 5.76 -12.18 -4.89
C GLU A 240 4.99 -11.34 -3.86
N VAL A 241 4.66 -11.99 -2.75
CA VAL A 241 4.11 -11.35 -1.55
C VAL A 241 5.17 -11.40 -0.45
N ILE A 242 5.78 -10.25 -0.16
CA ILE A 242 6.88 -10.14 0.79
C ILE A 242 6.34 -9.75 2.17
N ARG A 243 6.46 -10.65 3.15
CA ARG A 243 6.13 -10.34 4.54
C ARG A 243 7.22 -9.47 5.14
N LEU A 244 6.83 -8.33 5.71
CA LEU A 244 7.71 -7.41 6.43
C LEU A 244 7.20 -7.26 7.87
N ASP A 245 7.54 -8.22 8.72
CA ASP A 245 6.85 -8.42 10.00
C ASP A 245 7.74 -8.81 11.19
N GLY A 246 9.06 -8.80 11.04
CA GLY A 246 9.98 -9.20 12.10
C GLY A 246 9.76 -10.65 12.58
N ALA A 247 9.28 -11.52 11.69
CA ALA A 247 8.85 -12.89 11.96
C ALA A 247 7.63 -13.03 12.89
N LEU A 248 6.87 -11.94 13.11
CA LEU A 248 5.63 -11.98 13.89
C LEU A 248 4.60 -12.87 13.19
N ARG A 249 3.94 -13.70 13.99
CA ARG A 249 2.73 -14.41 13.61
C ARG A 249 1.65 -14.02 14.61
N PHE A 250 0.52 -13.51 14.12
CA PHE A 250 -0.53 -13.09 15.04
C PHE A 250 -1.08 -14.27 15.83
N PRO A 251 -1.16 -14.17 17.16
CA PRO A 251 -1.96 -15.10 17.93
C PRO A 251 -3.45 -14.87 17.60
N PRO A 252 -4.33 -15.84 17.95
CA PRO A 252 -5.78 -15.69 17.72
C PRO A 252 -6.41 -14.48 18.43
N LYS A 253 -5.75 -13.96 19.47
CA LYS A 253 -6.10 -12.77 20.26
C LYS A 253 -4.87 -12.01 20.64
#